data_8f4acca5a6e49c0edf1cdf4003def545
#
_entry.id   8f4acca5a6e49c0edf1cdf4003def545
#
_cell.length_a   1.000
_cell.length_b   1.000
_cell.length_c   1.000
_cell.angle_alpha   90.00
_cell.angle_beta   90.00
_cell.angle_gamma   90.00
#
_symmetry.space_group_name_H-M   'P 1'
#
loop_
_entity.id
_entity.type
_entity.pdbx_description
1 polymer ?
#
loop_
_entity_poly.entity_id
_entity_poly.type
_entity_poly.pdbx_seq_one_letter_code
_entity_poly.pdbx_strand_id
1 'polypeptide(L)'
;SAEQDIAARLGELATFPTESPKTLESDIRVLELTQGFEYAPLQREAIRLALSSRVMVLTGGPGTGKTTTVKAILNLYEGIYDRVALCAPTGRAAKRLTELTGHSASTIHRLLEVDYSTGSVRFIHNEKNLLPFDVIILDEMSMVDAKLFQALLAAARYHCRIIMVGDADQLPSVGPGSVL
;
A
#
# COMPACT_ATOMS: atom_id res chain seq x y z
N SER A 1 1.16 -9.91 -21.07
CA SER A 1 0.03 -9.06 -20.69
C SER A 1 0.37 -8.23 -19.45
N ALA A 2 -0.39 -7.18 -19.20
CA ALA A 2 -0.22 -6.35 -18.01
C ALA A 2 -0.38 -7.16 -16.72
N GLU A 3 -1.33 -8.08 -16.70
CA GLU A 3 -1.58 -8.94 -15.54
C GLU A 3 -0.40 -9.88 -15.26
N GLN A 4 0.20 -10.45 -16.30
CA GLN A 4 1.39 -11.31 -16.16
C GLN A 4 2.59 -10.50 -15.68
N ASP A 5 2.77 -9.29 -16.20
CA ASP A 5 3.87 -8.40 -15.80
C ASP A 5 3.71 -7.95 -14.34
N ILE A 6 2.48 -7.67 -13.92
CA ILE A 6 2.17 -7.34 -12.51
C ILE A 6 2.54 -8.50 -11.60
N ALA A 7 2.09 -9.71 -11.93
CA ALA A 7 2.38 -10.89 -11.13
C ALA A 7 3.89 -11.16 -11.03
N ALA A 8 4.60 -11.05 -12.14
CA ALA A 8 6.05 -11.22 -12.18
C ALA A 8 6.75 -10.17 -11.30
N ARG A 9 6.35 -8.90 -11.42
CA ARG A 9 6.97 -7.81 -10.66
C ARG A 9 6.72 -7.93 -9.16
N LEU A 10 5.48 -8.25 -8.76
CA LEU A 10 5.17 -8.48 -7.35
C LEU A 10 5.95 -9.67 -6.79
N GLY A 11 6.09 -10.73 -7.59
CA GLY A 11 6.91 -11.88 -7.21
C GLY A 11 8.36 -11.51 -6.98
N GLU A 12 8.96 -10.70 -7.85
CA GLU A 12 10.32 -10.19 -7.68
C GLU A 12 10.46 -9.37 -6.39
N LEU A 13 9.53 -8.44 -6.16
CA LEU A 13 9.55 -7.61 -4.94
C LEU A 13 9.42 -8.47 -3.68
N ALA A 14 8.58 -9.48 -3.70
CA ALA A 14 8.33 -10.36 -2.56
C ALA A 14 9.55 -11.21 -2.18
N THR A 15 10.51 -11.41 -3.09
CA THR A 15 11.72 -12.20 -2.80
C THR A 15 12.77 -11.44 -1.98
N PHE A 16 12.68 -10.10 -1.90
CA PHE A 16 13.64 -9.33 -1.11
C PHE A 16 13.44 -9.60 0.39
N PRO A 17 14.53 -9.89 1.13
CA PRO A 17 14.43 -10.09 2.57
C PRO A 17 13.90 -8.84 3.27
N THR A 18 13.10 -9.07 4.30
CA THR A 18 12.61 -7.98 5.14
C THR A 18 12.52 -8.46 6.59
N GLU A 19 12.77 -7.56 7.52
CA GLU A 19 12.70 -7.83 8.94
C GLU A 19 11.66 -6.92 9.59
N SER A 20 10.98 -7.44 10.60
CA SER A 20 10.12 -6.63 11.47
C SER A 20 10.97 -5.79 12.42
N PRO A 21 10.53 -4.58 12.78
CA PRO A 21 11.19 -3.86 13.88
C PRO A 21 11.15 -4.68 15.16
N LYS A 22 12.26 -4.67 15.90
CA LYS A 22 12.35 -5.40 17.20
C LYS A 22 11.39 -4.84 18.24
N THR A 23 10.97 -3.59 18.06
CA THR A 23 10.05 -2.89 18.96
C THR A 23 8.59 -3.00 18.53
N LEU A 24 8.27 -3.82 17.51
CA LEU A 24 6.94 -3.87 16.91
C LEU A 24 5.81 -4.09 17.92
N GLU A 25 5.94 -5.07 18.81
CA GLU A 25 4.88 -5.36 19.78
C GLU A 25 4.67 -4.20 20.75
N SER A 26 5.73 -3.56 21.21
CA SER A 26 5.60 -2.38 22.07
C SER A 26 5.04 -1.18 21.29
N ASP A 27 5.40 -1.01 20.05
CA ASP A 27 4.88 0.06 19.18
C ASP A 27 3.37 -0.11 18.94
N ILE A 28 2.90 -1.34 18.71
CA ILE A 28 1.47 -1.64 18.59
C ILE A 28 0.75 -1.28 19.89
N ARG A 29 1.33 -1.63 21.03
CA ARG A 29 0.74 -1.32 22.33
C ARG A 29 0.64 0.19 22.57
N VAL A 30 1.65 0.94 22.19
CA VAL A 30 1.64 2.41 22.28
C VAL A 30 0.51 2.99 21.43
N LEU A 31 0.31 2.48 20.22
CA LEU A 31 -0.81 2.91 19.37
C LEU A 31 -2.16 2.62 20.03
N GLU A 32 -2.34 1.44 20.58
CA GLU A 32 -3.56 1.07 21.31
C GLU A 32 -3.84 2.03 22.46
N LEU A 33 -2.82 2.31 23.26
CA LEU A 33 -2.95 3.24 24.39
C LEU A 33 -3.28 4.66 23.92
N THR A 34 -2.67 5.11 22.84
CA THR A 34 -2.89 6.46 22.30
C THR A 34 -4.31 6.62 21.74
N GLN A 35 -4.82 5.61 21.06
CA GLN A 35 -6.16 5.67 20.45
C GLN A 35 -7.29 5.31 21.43
N GLY A 36 -6.99 4.65 22.55
CA GLY A 36 -7.96 4.33 23.59
C GLY A 36 -8.73 3.03 23.41
N PHE A 37 -8.35 2.19 22.45
CA PHE A 37 -8.94 0.85 22.28
C PHE A 37 -7.90 -0.13 21.74
N GLU A 38 -8.15 -1.42 21.93
CA GLU A 38 -7.27 -2.49 21.45
C GLU A 38 -7.69 -2.93 20.05
N TYR A 39 -6.71 -3.31 19.24
CA TYR A 39 -6.97 -3.92 17.93
C TYR A 39 -7.55 -5.32 18.12
N ALA A 40 -8.49 -5.71 17.26
CA ALA A 40 -8.97 -7.08 17.19
C ALA A 40 -7.81 -8.02 16.80
N PRO A 41 -7.88 -9.32 17.16
CA PRO A 41 -6.78 -10.25 16.83
C PRO A 41 -6.38 -10.28 15.36
N LEU A 42 -7.34 -10.26 14.42
CA LEU A 42 -7.04 -10.24 12.99
C LEU A 42 -6.44 -8.92 12.53
N GLN A 43 -6.85 -7.79 13.12
CA GLN A 43 -6.23 -6.49 12.84
C GLN A 43 -4.77 -6.49 13.30
N ARG A 44 -4.50 -7.00 14.48
CA ARG A 44 -3.16 -7.08 15.04
C ARG A 44 -2.26 -7.97 14.18
N GLU A 45 -2.79 -9.11 13.73
CA GLU A 45 -2.07 -10.00 12.82
C GLU A 45 -1.75 -9.31 11.48
N ALA A 46 -2.71 -8.58 10.91
CA ALA A 46 -2.51 -7.82 9.68
C ALA A 46 -1.42 -6.76 9.83
N ILE A 47 -1.40 -6.07 10.96
CA ILE A 47 -0.35 -5.09 11.28
C ILE A 47 1.03 -5.77 11.32
N ARG A 48 1.14 -6.91 11.99
CA ARG A 48 2.40 -7.67 12.06
C ARG A 48 2.87 -8.11 10.69
N LEU A 49 1.95 -8.63 9.87
CA LEU A 49 2.27 -9.05 8.50
C LEU A 49 2.75 -7.87 7.64
N ALA A 50 2.09 -6.72 7.74
CA ALA A 50 2.51 -5.54 7.00
C ALA A 50 3.95 -5.15 7.34
N LEU A 51 4.32 -5.17 8.60
CA LEU A 51 5.65 -4.77 9.06
C LEU A 51 6.72 -5.84 8.83
N SER A 52 6.32 -7.07 8.45
CA SER A 52 7.24 -8.18 8.19
C SER A 52 7.24 -8.64 6.73
N SER A 53 6.43 -8.05 5.88
CA SER A 53 6.30 -8.46 4.48
C SER A 53 6.73 -7.37 3.52
N ARG A 54 7.29 -7.78 2.39
CA ARG A 54 7.66 -6.85 1.31
C ARG A 54 6.44 -6.55 0.43
N VAL A 55 5.61 -7.54 0.20
CA VAL A 55 4.35 -7.43 -0.56
C VAL A 55 3.25 -8.03 0.29
N MET A 56 2.15 -7.32 0.43
CA MET A 56 1.02 -7.76 1.25
C MET A 56 -0.30 -7.39 0.60
N VAL A 57 -1.29 -8.24 0.75
CA VAL A 57 -2.69 -7.98 0.40
C VAL A 57 -3.50 -7.96 1.69
N LEU A 58 -4.16 -6.84 1.95
CA LEU A 58 -5.07 -6.68 3.08
C LEU A 58 -6.50 -6.74 2.56
N THR A 59 -7.25 -7.76 2.95
CA THR A 59 -8.62 -7.99 2.49
C THR A 59 -9.60 -7.97 3.64
N GLY A 60 -10.85 -7.73 3.32
CA GLY A 60 -11.96 -7.76 4.26
C GLY A 60 -13.15 -7.03 3.68
N GLY A 61 -14.35 -7.41 4.11
CA GLY A 61 -15.58 -6.77 3.68
C GLY A 61 -15.85 -5.44 4.40
N PRO A 62 -16.97 -4.77 4.07
CA PRO A 62 -17.41 -3.58 4.79
C PRO A 62 -17.55 -3.84 6.29
N GLY A 63 -17.12 -2.91 7.12
CA GLY A 63 -17.25 -3.02 8.57
C GLY A 63 -16.24 -3.94 9.26
N THR A 64 -15.20 -4.40 8.56
CA THR A 64 -14.18 -5.28 9.13
C THR A 64 -13.02 -4.54 9.83
N GLY A 65 -13.02 -3.21 9.78
CA GLY A 65 -11.97 -2.41 10.40
C GLY A 65 -10.71 -2.26 9.54
N LYS A 66 -10.81 -2.43 8.22
CA LYS A 66 -9.66 -2.22 7.30
C LYS A 66 -9.04 -0.85 7.44
N THR A 67 -9.85 0.20 7.53
CA THR A 67 -9.35 1.57 7.64
C THR A 67 -8.55 1.77 8.93
N THR A 68 -9.02 1.23 10.05
CA THR A 68 -8.30 1.28 11.31
C THR A 68 -6.94 0.58 11.20
N THR A 69 -6.91 -0.56 10.54
CA THR A 69 -5.68 -1.32 10.28
C THR A 69 -4.72 -0.55 9.39
N VAL A 70 -5.22 0.04 8.30
CA VAL A 70 -4.40 0.86 7.38
C VAL A 70 -3.79 2.05 8.13
N LYS A 71 -4.57 2.72 8.96
CA LYS A 71 -4.09 3.84 9.77
C LYS A 71 -2.97 3.42 10.72
N ALA A 72 -3.12 2.27 11.38
CA ALA A 72 -2.08 1.73 12.26
C ALA A 72 -0.80 1.43 11.48
N ILE A 73 -0.92 0.78 10.32
CA ILE A 73 0.21 0.46 9.45
C ILE A 73 0.94 1.73 9.00
N LEU A 74 0.18 2.75 8.58
CA LEU A 74 0.73 4.04 8.19
C LEU A 74 1.53 4.68 9.32
N ASN A 75 0.96 4.72 10.53
CA ASN A 75 1.64 5.30 11.69
C ASN A 75 2.95 4.58 12.01
N LEU A 76 2.95 3.26 11.92
CA LEU A 76 4.16 2.47 12.18
C LEU A 76 5.22 2.68 11.09
N TYR A 77 4.82 2.69 9.83
CA TYR A 77 5.76 2.93 8.73
C TYR A 77 6.35 4.33 8.77
N GLU A 78 5.56 5.35 9.08
CA GLU A 78 6.05 6.72 9.18
C GLU A 78 7.07 6.91 10.31
N GLY A 79 7.02 6.07 11.33
CA GLY A 79 8.04 6.03 12.38
C GLY A 79 9.34 5.35 11.95
N ILE A 80 9.35 4.63 10.83
CA ILE A 80 10.51 3.87 10.34
C ILE A 80 11.08 4.47 9.07
N TYR A 81 10.22 4.90 8.15
CA TYR A 81 10.59 5.38 6.81
C TYR A 81 10.21 6.84 6.61
N ASP A 82 11.05 7.57 5.89
CA ASP A 82 10.79 8.98 5.57
C ASP A 82 9.77 9.14 4.45
N ARG A 83 9.66 8.15 3.56
CA ARG A 83 8.89 8.27 2.33
C ARG A 83 7.85 7.15 2.20
N VAL A 84 6.63 7.44 2.66
CA VAL A 84 5.48 6.55 2.59
C VAL A 84 4.39 7.19 1.73
N ALA A 85 3.93 6.49 0.69
CA ALA A 85 2.84 6.95 -0.17
C ALA A 85 1.55 6.21 0.13
N LEU A 86 0.45 6.94 0.16
CA LEU A 86 -0.91 6.41 0.29
C LEU A 86 -1.69 6.80 -0.95
N CYS A 87 -2.21 5.80 -1.67
CA CYS A 87 -2.83 6.00 -2.98
C CYS A 87 -4.21 5.37 -3.06
N ALA A 88 -5.02 5.94 -3.93
CA ALA A 88 -6.32 5.40 -4.32
C ALA A 88 -6.53 5.60 -5.83
N PRO A 89 -7.45 4.85 -6.47
CA PRO A 89 -7.64 4.93 -7.93
C PRO A 89 -8.29 6.21 -8.42
N THR A 90 -9.09 6.89 -7.58
CA THR A 90 -9.82 8.11 -7.96
C THR A 90 -9.58 9.22 -6.96
N GLY A 91 -9.79 10.47 -7.41
CA GLY A 91 -9.69 11.65 -6.53
C GLY A 91 -10.67 11.60 -5.36
N ARG A 92 -11.89 11.11 -5.60
CA ARG A 92 -12.91 10.95 -4.55
C ARG A 92 -12.46 9.92 -3.50
N ALA A 93 -11.95 8.78 -3.94
CA ALA A 93 -11.43 7.76 -3.04
C ALA A 93 -10.22 8.26 -2.25
N ALA A 94 -9.30 8.97 -2.89
CA ALA A 94 -8.14 9.56 -2.24
C ALA A 94 -8.55 10.58 -1.16
N LYS A 95 -9.52 11.44 -1.46
CA LYS A 95 -10.03 12.41 -0.50
C LYS A 95 -10.65 11.73 0.72
N ARG A 96 -11.49 10.71 0.49
CA ARG A 96 -12.10 9.93 1.57
C ARG A 96 -11.06 9.23 2.42
N LEU A 97 -10.07 8.64 1.79
CA LEU A 97 -8.98 7.95 2.48
C LEU A 97 -8.18 8.93 3.37
N THR A 98 -7.91 10.13 2.87
CA THR A 98 -7.26 11.19 3.65
C THR A 98 -8.09 11.55 4.87
N GLU A 99 -9.40 11.73 4.72
CA GLU A 99 -10.29 12.06 5.83
C GLU A 99 -10.36 10.96 6.88
N LEU A 100 -10.42 9.70 6.43
CA LEU A 100 -10.54 8.55 7.34
C LEU A 100 -9.23 8.21 8.07
N THR A 101 -8.09 8.39 7.43
CA THR A 101 -6.79 8.00 8.01
C THR A 101 -6.05 9.16 8.67
N GLY A 102 -6.36 10.39 8.31
CA GLY A 102 -5.60 11.55 8.73
C GLY A 102 -4.25 11.69 8.02
N HIS A 103 -3.98 10.85 7.01
CA HIS A 103 -2.76 10.89 6.20
C HIS A 103 -3.09 11.31 4.78
N SER A 104 -2.26 12.14 4.17
CA SER A 104 -2.49 12.63 2.81
C SER A 104 -2.43 11.50 1.81
N ALA A 105 -3.51 11.28 1.07
CA ALA A 105 -3.60 10.31 -0.02
C ALA A 105 -3.72 11.02 -1.36
N SER A 106 -3.20 10.39 -2.40
CA SER A 106 -3.31 10.89 -3.77
C SER A 106 -3.79 9.78 -4.72
N THR A 107 -4.15 10.17 -5.94
CA THR A 107 -4.38 9.19 -6.99
C THR A 107 -3.06 8.63 -7.49
N ILE A 108 -3.10 7.46 -8.13
CA ILE A 108 -1.91 6.87 -8.77
C ILE A 108 -1.41 7.80 -9.88
N HIS A 109 -2.31 8.38 -10.68
CA HIS A 109 -1.93 9.33 -11.73
C HIS A 109 -1.14 10.52 -11.19
N ARG A 110 -1.61 11.07 -10.07
CA ARG A 110 -0.92 12.19 -9.44
C ARG A 110 0.43 11.79 -8.87
N LEU A 111 0.53 10.59 -8.32
CA LEU A 111 1.78 10.07 -7.80
C LEU A 111 2.82 9.90 -8.90
N LEU A 112 2.41 9.33 -10.05
CA LEU A 112 3.28 9.11 -11.19
C LEU A 112 3.60 10.39 -11.96
N GLU A 113 2.80 11.43 -11.80
CA GLU A 113 2.87 12.73 -12.48
C GLU A 113 2.78 12.58 -14.01
N VAL A 114 1.79 13.23 -14.58
CA VAL A 114 1.56 13.16 -16.03
C VAL A 114 2.37 14.22 -16.73
N ASP A 115 3.10 13.83 -17.77
CA ASP A 115 3.86 14.72 -18.63
C ASP A 115 3.09 14.93 -19.94
N TYR A 116 2.72 16.16 -20.20
CA TYR A 116 2.00 16.57 -21.42
C TYR A 116 2.90 17.17 -22.49
N SER A 117 4.21 17.30 -22.23
CA SER A 117 5.13 18.04 -23.09
C SER A 117 5.39 17.39 -24.44
N THR A 118 5.14 16.09 -24.58
CA THR A 118 5.45 15.31 -25.80
C THR A 118 4.27 15.11 -26.75
N GLY A 119 3.11 15.69 -26.44
CA GLY A 119 1.88 15.49 -27.23
C GLY A 119 1.19 14.14 -27.00
N SER A 120 1.81 13.22 -26.29
CA SER A 120 1.21 11.97 -25.80
C SER A 120 1.28 11.92 -24.28
N VAL A 121 0.33 11.21 -23.66
CA VAL A 121 0.30 11.06 -22.21
C VAL A 121 1.41 10.12 -21.77
N ARG A 122 2.35 10.63 -20.98
CA ARG A 122 3.43 9.86 -20.38
C ARG A 122 3.50 10.16 -18.89
N PHE A 123 4.06 9.22 -18.13
CA PHE A 123 4.34 9.45 -16.72
C PHE A 123 5.78 9.92 -16.52
N ILE A 124 5.95 10.92 -15.66
CA ILE A 124 7.28 11.43 -15.29
C ILE A 124 8.04 10.33 -14.53
N HIS A 125 7.35 9.61 -13.64
CA HIS A 125 7.94 8.48 -12.92
C HIS A 125 7.67 7.18 -13.68
N ASN A 126 8.73 6.42 -13.91
CA ASN A 126 8.75 5.17 -14.66
C ASN A 126 10.03 4.40 -14.30
N GLU A 127 10.36 3.35 -15.04
CA GLU A 127 11.54 2.53 -14.77
C GLU A 127 12.88 3.29 -14.89
N LYS A 128 12.88 4.45 -15.56
CA LYS A 128 14.07 5.30 -15.70
C LYS A 128 14.12 6.44 -14.69
N ASN A 129 13.01 6.68 -14.00
CA ASN A 129 12.89 7.73 -13.01
C ASN A 129 11.96 7.23 -11.90
N LEU A 130 12.52 6.46 -10.98
CA LEU A 130 11.75 5.77 -9.97
C LEU A 130 11.09 6.71 -8.95
N LEU A 131 9.96 6.30 -8.42
CA LEU A 131 9.30 6.96 -7.32
C LEU A 131 10.18 6.87 -6.07
N PRO A 132 10.31 7.98 -5.32
CA PRO A 132 11.21 8.02 -4.16
C PRO A 132 10.54 7.50 -2.88
N PHE A 133 9.79 6.41 -2.96
CA PHE A 133 9.07 5.87 -1.81
C PHE A 133 9.64 4.54 -1.34
N ASP A 134 9.65 4.37 -0.02
CA ASP A 134 10.03 3.12 0.64
C ASP A 134 8.83 2.19 0.81
N VAL A 135 7.64 2.78 0.89
CA VAL A 135 6.37 2.06 1.04
C VAL A 135 5.31 2.74 0.17
N ILE A 136 4.54 1.93 -0.53
CA ILE A 136 3.34 2.38 -1.26
C ILE A 136 2.16 1.54 -0.78
N ILE A 137 1.15 2.21 -0.23
CA ILE A 137 -0.11 1.59 0.16
C ILE A 137 -1.17 2.01 -0.85
N LEU A 138 -1.79 1.04 -1.51
CA LEU A 138 -2.80 1.26 -2.54
C LEU A 138 -4.14 0.71 -2.07
N ASP A 139 -5.09 1.60 -1.81
CA ASP A 139 -6.45 1.22 -1.41
C ASP A 139 -7.38 1.10 -2.62
N GLU A 140 -8.48 0.40 -2.43
CA GLU A 140 -9.48 0.11 -3.46
C GLU A 140 -8.87 -0.53 -4.71
N MET A 141 -8.02 -1.51 -4.49
CA MET A 141 -7.24 -2.21 -5.52
C MET A 141 -8.11 -2.75 -6.67
N SER A 142 -9.32 -3.20 -6.40
CA SER A 142 -10.24 -3.75 -7.39
C SER A 142 -10.65 -2.75 -8.47
N MET A 143 -10.57 -1.46 -8.19
CA MET A 143 -10.93 -0.39 -9.12
C MET A 143 -9.74 0.09 -9.96
N VAL A 144 -8.56 -0.48 -9.75
CA VAL A 144 -7.35 -0.04 -10.44
C VAL A 144 -7.23 -0.77 -11.78
N ASP A 145 -7.05 -0.01 -12.85
CA ASP A 145 -6.75 -0.54 -14.18
C ASP A 145 -5.39 -1.27 -14.15
N ALA A 146 -5.32 -2.44 -14.80
CA ALA A 146 -4.12 -3.27 -14.80
C ALA A 146 -2.91 -2.55 -15.40
N LYS A 147 -3.10 -1.76 -16.46
CA LYS A 147 -2.00 -1.01 -17.07
C LYS A 147 -1.49 0.08 -16.16
N LEU A 148 -2.39 0.75 -15.43
CA LEU A 148 -2.00 1.78 -14.46
C LEU A 148 -1.23 1.16 -13.30
N PHE A 149 -1.67 0.02 -12.81
CA PHE A 149 -0.97 -0.70 -11.75
C PHE A 149 0.40 -1.19 -12.23
N GLN A 150 0.49 -1.69 -13.45
CA GLN A 150 1.77 -2.06 -14.06
C GLN A 150 2.74 -0.87 -14.10
N ALA A 151 2.25 0.31 -14.49
CA ALA A 151 3.05 1.54 -14.52
C ALA A 151 3.53 1.93 -13.13
N LEU A 152 2.70 1.79 -12.11
CA LEU A 152 3.06 2.06 -10.72
C LEU A 152 4.18 1.12 -10.25
N LEU A 153 4.04 -0.17 -10.50
CA LEU A 153 5.05 -1.16 -10.10
C LEU A 153 6.36 -0.96 -10.85
N ALA A 154 6.30 -0.60 -12.13
CA ALA A 154 7.51 -0.32 -12.92
C ALA A 154 8.28 0.87 -12.37
N ALA A 155 7.58 1.85 -11.78
CA ALA A 155 8.19 3.04 -11.20
C ALA A 155 8.63 2.83 -9.74
N ALA A 156 8.31 1.71 -9.11
CA ALA A 156 8.66 1.45 -7.72
C ALA A 156 10.11 0.98 -7.60
N ARG A 157 10.79 1.42 -6.53
CA ARG A 157 12.12 0.93 -6.19
C ARG A 157 12.10 -0.57 -5.89
N TYR A 158 13.23 -1.26 -6.11
CA TYR A 158 13.34 -2.70 -5.84
C TYR A 158 13.08 -3.08 -4.38
N HIS A 159 13.40 -2.20 -3.45
CA HIS A 159 13.18 -2.44 -2.02
C HIS A 159 11.90 -1.78 -1.49
N CYS A 160 11.07 -1.24 -2.36
CA CYS A 160 9.80 -0.65 -1.97
C CYS A 160 8.83 -1.73 -1.48
N ARG A 161 8.18 -1.47 -0.35
CA ARG A 161 7.11 -2.32 0.15
C ARG A 161 5.81 -1.93 -0.54
N ILE A 162 5.04 -2.93 -0.96
CA ILE A 162 3.76 -2.72 -1.64
C ILE A 162 2.66 -3.37 -0.81
N ILE A 163 1.71 -2.56 -0.36
CA ILE A 163 0.54 -3.03 0.37
C ILE A 163 -0.71 -2.69 -0.44
N MET A 164 -1.45 -3.73 -0.80
CA MET A 164 -2.67 -3.61 -1.57
C MET A 164 -3.86 -3.87 -0.66
N VAL A 165 -4.85 -2.99 -0.69
CA VAL A 165 -6.03 -3.07 0.17
C VAL A 165 -7.28 -3.15 -0.70
N GLY A 166 -8.20 -4.05 -0.38
CA GLY A 166 -9.45 -4.18 -1.12
C GLY A 166 -10.32 -5.32 -0.61
N ASP A 167 -11.36 -5.61 -1.37
CA ASP A 167 -12.28 -6.70 -1.05
C ASP A 167 -11.72 -8.05 -1.52
N ALA A 168 -11.95 -9.10 -0.72
CA ALA A 168 -11.33 -10.42 -0.92
C ALA A 168 -11.59 -11.03 -2.30
N ASP A 169 -12.79 -10.84 -2.85
CA ASP A 169 -13.23 -11.51 -4.08
C ASP A 169 -12.63 -10.89 -5.36
N GLN A 170 -11.96 -9.77 -5.26
CA GLN A 170 -11.54 -8.95 -6.39
C GLN A 170 -10.04 -8.77 -6.51
N LEU A 171 -9.25 -9.39 -5.63
CA LEU A 171 -7.81 -9.22 -5.61
C LEU A 171 -7.08 -10.41 -6.23
N PRO A 172 -5.96 -10.15 -6.93
CA PRO A 172 -5.11 -11.23 -7.42
C PRO A 172 -4.47 -11.97 -6.25
N SER A 173 -4.22 -13.27 -6.43
CA SER A 173 -3.51 -14.08 -5.45
C SER A 173 -2.01 -13.84 -5.59
N VAL A 174 -1.43 -13.02 -4.73
CA VAL A 174 0.00 -12.69 -4.74
C VAL A 174 0.53 -12.56 -3.32
N GLY A 175 1.69 -13.17 -3.06
CA GLY A 175 2.44 -13.01 -1.81
C GLY A 175 1.68 -13.28 -0.53
N PRO A 176 2.25 -12.96 0.63
CA PRO A 176 1.56 -13.06 1.90
C PRO A 176 0.37 -12.11 1.96
N GLY A 177 -0.74 -12.58 2.53
CA GLY A 177 -1.95 -11.79 2.66
C GLY A 177 -2.58 -11.93 4.03
N SER A 178 -3.46 -10.99 4.38
CA SER A 178 -4.24 -11.02 5.60
C SER A 178 -5.70 -10.75 5.28
N VAL A 179 -6.58 -11.48 5.91
CA VAL A 179 -8.04 -11.34 5.79
C VAL A 179 -8.60 -10.87 7.12
N LEU A 180 -9.37 -9.79 7.08
CA LEU A 180 -10.07 -9.24 8.23
C LEU A 180 -11.54 -9.60 8.26
#